data_998e36b4ae464a36c58b6c9f83b5e2f7
#
_entry.id   998e36b4ae464a36c58b6c9f83b5e2f7
#
_cell.length_a   1.000
_cell.length_b   1.000
_cell.length_c   1.000
_cell.angle_alpha   90.00
_cell.angle_beta   90.00
_cell.angle_gamma   90.00
#
_symmetry.space_group_name_H-M   'P 1'
#
loop_
_entity.id
_entity.type
_entity.pdbx_description
1 polymer ?
#
loop_
_entity_poly.entity_id
_entity_poly.type
_entity_poly.pdbx_seq_one_letter_code
_entity_poly.pdbx_strand_id
1 'polypeptide(L)'
;RMDPRLFNVSTTAAPTKEELGFHYLWRFYKTLPKNGHITIYDRSWYGRVMVEKIEHLTPDYRTNQAYEEINGFEKSLIHDGLFVIKYLIIINEEEQLKRFKQREEDPMKVYKITDEDWRNREKFSAYDDRMNEMVNRTSTEYAPWILLSGQDKKAARIKVLEHFIQH
;
A
#
# COMPACT_ATOMS: atom_id res chain seq x y z
N ARG A 1 -2.62 -11.87 -20.34
CA ARG A 1 -3.94 -11.48 -19.84
C ARG A 1 -4.28 -12.38 -18.67
N MET A 2 -4.56 -11.79 -17.49
CA MET A 2 -4.97 -12.55 -16.30
C MET A 2 -6.43 -12.99 -16.44
N ASP A 3 -6.75 -14.21 -16.01
CA ASP A 3 -8.13 -14.66 -15.91
C ASP A 3 -8.80 -13.96 -14.70
N PRO A 4 -9.90 -13.22 -14.90
CA PRO A 4 -10.55 -12.47 -13.82
C PRO A 4 -11.13 -13.36 -12.70
N ARG A 5 -11.27 -14.66 -12.94
CA ARG A 5 -11.71 -15.63 -11.94
C ARG A 5 -10.61 -16.01 -10.94
N LEU A 6 -9.34 -15.76 -11.30
CA LEU A 6 -8.16 -16.17 -10.53
C LEU A 6 -7.52 -15.04 -9.73
N PHE A 7 -8.07 -13.83 -9.79
CA PHE A 7 -7.56 -12.73 -8.97
C PHE A 7 -8.67 -11.94 -8.31
N ASN A 8 -8.33 -11.36 -7.17
CA ASN A 8 -9.18 -10.44 -6.43
C ASN A 8 -8.42 -9.14 -6.15
N VAL A 9 -9.12 -8.01 -6.16
CA VAL A 9 -8.58 -6.71 -5.75
C VAL A 9 -9.20 -6.35 -4.39
N SER A 10 -8.36 -6.24 -3.39
CA SER A 10 -8.75 -5.84 -2.04
C SER A 10 -8.32 -4.40 -1.79
N THR A 11 -9.29 -3.49 -1.66
CA THR A 11 -9.06 -2.10 -1.27
C THR A 11 -9.14 -1.96 0.24
N THR A 12 -8.13 -1.33 0.85
CA THR A 12 -8.09 -1.13 2.30
C THR A 12 -8.65 0.23 2.65
N ALA A 13 -9.76 0.24 3.38
CA ALA A 13 -10.39 1.42 3.98
C ALA A 13 -10.19 1.43 5.51
N ALA A 14 -10.76 2.42 6.21
CA ALA A 14 -10.80 2.42 7.66
C ALA A 14 -11.39 1.12 8.20
N PRO A 15 -10.90 0.59 9.32
CA PRO A 15 -11.38 -0.68 9.88
C PRO A 15 -12.83 -0.56 10.34
N THR A 16 -13.60 -1.62 10.13
CA THR A 16 -14.97 -1.75 10.67
C THR A 16 -14.95 -1.92 12.19
N LYS A 17 -16.11 -1.78 12.84
CA LYS A 17 -16.24 -2.04 14.29
C LYS A 17 -15.83 -3.46 14.67
N GLU A 18 -16.15 -4.45 13.82
CA GLU A 18 -15.72 -5.82 14.01
C GLU A 18 -14.20 -5.95 13.94
N GLU A 19 -13.57 -5.40 12.89
CA GLU A 19 -12.13 -5.46 12.68
C GLU A 19 -11.33 -4.79 13.80
N LEU A 20 -11.87 -3.75 14.42
CA LEU A 20 -11.25 -3.08 15.59
C LEU A 20 -11.17 -3.99 16.83
N GLY A 21 -12.00 -5.03 16.92
CA GLY A 21 -11.95 -6.03 17.98
C GLY A 21 -10.84 -7.07 17.84
N PHE A 22 -10.12 -7.10 16.70
CA PHE A 22 -9.09 -8.07 16.40
C PHE A 22 -7.73 -7.38 16.15
N HIS A 23 -6.69 -8.20 16.09
CA HIS A 23 -5.38 -7.73 15.64
C HIS A 23 -5.48 -7.17 14.21
N TYR A 24 -4.82 -6.05 13.88
CA TYR A 24 -4.97 -5.36 12.59
C TYR A 24 -4.64 -6.23 11.37
N LEU A 25 -3.79 -7.26 11.51
CA LEU A 25 -3.50 -8.21 10.44
C LEU A 25 -4.64 -9.19 10.17
N TRP A 26 -5.58 -9.37 11.12
CA TRP A 26 -6.68 -10.33 10.97
C TRP A 26 -7.52 -10.08 9.71
N ARG A 27 -7.82 -8.82 9.41
CA ARG A 27 -8.58 -8.47 8.20
C ARG A 27 -7.91 -8.90 6.91
N PHE A 28 -6.58 -8.94 6.89
CA PHE A 28 -5.78 -9.36 5.74
C PHE A 28 -5.71 -10.88 5.63
N TYR A 29 -5.65 -11.60 6.74
CA TYR A 29 -5.78 -13.07 6.73
C TYR A 29 -7.06 -13.55 6.04
N LYS A 30 -8.17 -12.83 6.20
CA LYS A 30 -9.47 -13.17 5.57
C LYS A 30 -9.45 -13.03 4.04
N THR A 31 -8.53 -12.23 3.50
CA THR A 31 -8.47 -11.89 2.07
C THR A 31 -7.26 -12.48 1.37
N LEU A 32 -6.49 -13.34 2.06
CA LEU A 32 -5.38 -14.06 1.44
C LEU A 32 -5.87 -14.93 0.27
N PRO A 33 -5.06 -15.07 -0.80
CA PRO A 33 -5.44 -15.89 -1.94
C PRO A 33 -5.43 -17.38 -1.57
N LYS A 34 -6.33 -18.14 -2.16
CA LYS A 34 -6.17 -19.62 -2.19
C LYS A 34 -5.11 -20.00 -3.21
N ASN A 35 -4.66 -21.26 -3.15
CA ASN A 35 -3.70 -21.80 -4.12
C ASN A 35 -4.13 -21.55 -5.57
N GLY A 36 -3.21 -21.09 -6.40
CA GLY A 36 -3.45 -20.75 -7.80
C GLY A 36 -4.22 -19.45 -8.03
N HIS A 37 -4.45 -18.64 -6.99
CA HIS A 37 -5.12 -17.34 -7.06
C HIS A 37 -4.18 -16.21 -6.64
N ILE A 38 -4.57 -14.99 -6.99
CA ILE A 38 -3.83 -13.76 -6.68
C ILE A 38 -4.75 -12.80 -5.93
N THR A 39 -4.24 -12.20 -4.86
CA THR A 39 -4.88 -11.02 -4.26
C THR A 39 -4.00 -9.80 -4.48
N ILE A 40 -4.58 -8.75 -5.05
CA ILE A 40 -3.94 -7.45 -5.26
C ILE A 40 -4.46 -6.51 -4.17
N TYR A 41 -3.59 -6.07 -3.30
CA TYR A 41 -3.95 -5.09 -2.27
C TYR A 41 -3.70 -3.67 -2.78
N ASP A 42 -4.78 -2.87 -2.88
CA ASP A 42 -4.66 -1.42 -3.01
C ASP A 42 -4.67 -0.82 -1.61
N ARG A 43 -3.50 -0.42 -1.14
CA ARG A 43 -3.14 -0.24 0.27
C ARG A 43 -3.24 -1.57 1.04
N SER A 44 -2.43 -1.74 2.05
CA SER A 44 -2.35 -3.03 2.76
C SER A 44 -2.07 -2.82 4.25
N TRP A 45 -1.56 -3.85 4.92
CA TRP A 45 -1.12 -3.81 6.32
C TRP A 45 -0.09 -2.71 6.63
N TYR A 46 0.58 -2.19 5.62
CA TYR A 46 1.51 -1.06 5.75
C TYR A 46 0.85 0.24 6.19
N GLY A 47 -0.48 0.36 6.09
CA GLY A 47 -1.24 1.47 6.68
C GLY A 47 -0.93 1.69 8.16
N ARG A 48 -0.62 0.63 8.91
CA ARG A 48 -0.24 0.66 10.33
C ARG A 48 0.99 1.51 10.61
N VAL A 49 2.02 1.45 9.76
CA VAL A 49 3.28 2.18 9.90
C VAL A 49 3.33 3.47 9.08
N MET A 50 2.34 3.72 8.26
CA MET A 50 2.18 4.90 7.41
C MET A 50 1.10 5.84 7.96
N VAL A 51 -0.10 5.77 7.39
CA VAL A 51 -1.19 6.69 7.70
C VAL A 51 -1.59 6.66 9.18
N GLU A 52 -1.64 5.49 9.81
CA GLU A 52 -2.03 5.40 11.22
C GLU A 52 -1.00 6.05 12.15
N LYS A 53 0.28 5.99 11.81
CA LYS A 53 1.35 6.69 12.54
C LYS A 53 1.32 8.20 12.33
N ILE A 54 1.14 8.66 11.08
CA ILE A 54 1.12 10.07 10.72
C ILE A 54 -0.11 10.78 11.29
N GLU A 55 -1.25 10.10 11.28
CA GLU A 55 -2.52 10.63 11.79
C GLU A 55 -2.76 10.32 13.28
N HIS A 56 -1.78 9.74 13.98
CA HIS A 56 -1.86 9.36 15.39
C HIS A 56 -3.09 8.49 15.75
N LEU A 57 -3.52 7.64 14.80
CA LEU A 57 -4.66 6.74 14.98
C LEU A 57 -4.32 5.53 15.85
N THR A 58 -3.04 5.24 15.97
CA THR A 58 -2.50 4.12 16.76
C THR A 58 -1.32 4.62 17.61
N PRO A 59 -1.19 4.20 18.88
CA PRO A 59 -0.08 4.59 19.74
C PRO A 59 1.29 4.24 19.13
N ASP A 60 2.29 5.11 19.33
CA ASP A 60 3.61 4.97 18.71
C ASP A 60 4.31 3.63 19.00
N TYR A 61 4.16 3.11 20.22
CA TYR A 61 4.76 1.83 20.57
C TYR A 61 4.20 0.68 19.69
N ARG A 62 2.89 0.72 19.37
CA ARG A 62 2.26 -0.27 18.51
C ARG A 62 2.68 -0.13 17.04
N THR A 63 2.80 1.11 16.55
CA THR A 63 3.31 1.33 15.18
C THR A 63 4.77 0.92 15.04
N ASN A 64 5.57 1.07 16.10
CA ASN A 64 6.97 0.63 16.11
C ASN A 64 7.11 -0.90 16.14
N GLN A 65 6.25 -1.61 16.87
CA GLN A 65 6.19 -3.07 16.88
C GLN A 65 5.71 -3.64 15.52
N ALA A 66 4.85 -2.90 14.83
CA ALA A 66 4.25 -3.37 13.59
C ALA A 66 5.27 -3.69 12.48
N TYR A 67 6.45 -3.11 12.48
CA TYR A 67 7.49 -3.47 11.49
C TYR A 67 7.93 -4.94 11.61
N GLU A 68 8.14 -5.41 12.84
CA GLU A 68 8.50 -6.82 13.11
C GLU A 68 7.32 -7.75 12.84
N GLU A 69 6.11 -7.34 13.24
CA GLU A 69 4.87 -8.08 12.99
C GLU A 69 4.62 -8.26 11.49
N ILE A 70 4.81 -7.21 10.68
CA ILE A 70 4.69 -7.25 9.23
C ILE A 70 5.72 -8.19 8.61
N ASN A 71 6.99 -8.06 9.00
CA ASN A 71 8.05 -8.93 8.50
C ASN A 71 7.78 -10.40 8.86
N GLY A 72 7.33 -10.67 10.09
CA GLY A 72 6.93 -12.01 10.52
C GLY A 72 5.74 -12.56 9.76
N PHE A 73 4.74 -11.72 9.50
CA PHE A 73 3.56 -12.08 8.71
C PHE A 73 3.94 -12.44 7.28
N GLU A 74 4.68 -11.57 6.58
CA GLU A 74 5.13 -11.82 5.20
C GLU A 74 6.01 -13.08 5.13
N LYS A 75 6.92 -13.25 6.10
CA LYS A 75 7.75 -14.46 6.18
C LYS A 75 6.90 -15.72 6.31
N SER A 76 5.86 -15.69 7.14
CA SER A 76 4.98 -16.84 7.32
C SER A 76 4.21 -17.19 6.04
N LEU A 77 3.74 -16.18 5.28
CA LEU A 77 3.08 -16.39 4.00
C LEU A 77 4.00 -17.04 2.98
N ILE A 78 5.25 -16.58 2.91
CA ILE A 78 6.24 -17.11 1.96
C ILE A 78 6.63 -18.56 2.34
N HIS A 79 6.78 -18.86 3.62
CA HIS A 79 7.02 -20.22 4.09
C HIS A 79 5.85 -21.18 3.80
N ASP A 80 4.63 -20.63 3.69
CA ASP A 80 3.42 -21.38 3.28
C ASP A 80 3.28 -21.50 1.75
N GLY A 81 4.26 -20.97 0.98
CA GLY A 81 4.32 -21.08 -0.47
C GLY A 81 3.67 -19.94 -1.25
N LEU A 82 3.29 -18.85 -0.59
CA LEU A 82 2.80 -17.64 -1.28
C LEU A 82 3.99 -16.79 -1.78
N PHE A 83 3.78 -16.13 -2.92
CA PHE A 83 4.68 -15.06 -3.37
C PHE A 83 4.15 -13.70 -2.90
N VAL A 84 5.00 -12.91 -2.25
CA VAL A 84 4.68 -11.56 -1.81
C VAL A 84 5.50 -10.57 -2.63
N ILE A 85 4.84 -9.78 -3.47
CA ILE A 85 5.46 -8.73 -4.29
C ILE A 85 4.99 -7.37 -3.78
N LYS A 86 5.92 -6.46 -3.50
CA LYS A 86 5.63 -5.15 -2.94
C LYS A 86 6.07 -4.04 -3.88
N TYR A 87 5.11 -3.22 -4.34
CA TYR A 87 5.38 -2.07 -5.17
C TYR A 87 5.14 -0.77 -4.40
N LEU A 88 6.11 0.12 -4.39
CA LEU A 88 5.97 1.49 -3.91
C LEU A 88 6.12 2.44 -5.09
N ILE A 89 5.00 3.07 -5.47
CA ILE A 89 4.94 4.01 -6.61
C ILE A 89 5.02 5.43 -6.07
N ILE A 90 6.11 6.11 -6.35
CA ILE A 90 6.46 7.41 -5.77
C ILE A 90 6.30 8.51 -6.82
N ILE A 91 5.70 9.63 -6.43
CA ILE A 91 5.67 10.88 -7.19
C ILE A 91 6.25 12.00 -6.33
N ASN A 92 6.81 13.02 -6.96
CA ASN A 92 7.24 14.21 -6.24
C ASN A 92 6.03 15.13 -5.92
N GLU A 93 6.29 16.10 -5.07
CA GLU A 93 5.28 17.04 -4.59
C GLU A 93 4.67 17.90 -5.72
N GLU A 94 5.47 18.27 -6.70
CA GLU A 94 5.02 19.05 -7.87
C GLU A 94 4.02 18.26 -8.73
N GLU A 95 4.34 17.00 -9.03
CA GLU A 95 3.44 16.14 -9.81
C GLU A 95 2.16 15.81 -9.03
N GLN A 96 2.25 15.66 -7.70
CA GLN A 96 1.06 15.49 -6.86
C GLN A 96 0.13 16.70 -6.99
N LEU A 97 0.65 17.93 -6.82
CA LEU A 97 -0.14 19.16 -6.96
C LEU A 97 -0.77 19.30 -8.34
N LYS A 98 0.01 19.05 -9.39
CA LYS A 98 -0.47 19.06 -10.76
C LYS A 98 -1.65 18.11 -10.95
N ARG A 99 -1.56 16.89 -10.39
CA ARG A 99 -2.64 15.91 -10.47
C ARG A 99 -3.87 16.31 -9.68
N PHE A 100 -3.71 16.97 -8.55
CA PHE A 100 -4.81 17.47 -7.74
C PHE A 100 -5.59 18.53 -8.53
N LYS A 101 -4.89 19.55 -9.07
CA LYS A 101 -5.51 20.58 -9.92
C LYS A 101 -6.24 20.00 -11.14
N GLN A 102 -5.61 19.04 -11.84
CA GLN A 102 -6.25 18.36 -12.96
C GLN A 102 -7.52 17.58 -12.58
N ARG A 103 -7.62 17.09 -11.34
CA ARG A 103 -8.84 16.42 -10.86
C ARG A 103 -9.93 17.42 -10.51
N GLU A 104 -9.59 18.56 -9.93
CA GLU A 104 -10.54 19.62 -9.61
C GLU A 104 -11.15 20.24 -10.86
N GLU A 105 -10.35 20.40 -11.92
CA GLU A 105 -10.77 20.96 -13.21
C GLU A 105 -11.63 20.00 -14.06
N ASP A 106 -11.54 18.68 -13.79
CA ASP A 106 -12.23 17.65 -14.56
C ASP A 106 -13.53 17.22 -13.85
N PRO A 107 -14.73 17.60 -14.37
CA PRO A 107 -16.01 17.24 -13.75
C PRO A 107 -16.20 15.73 -13.54
N MET A 108 -15.52 14.91 -14.35
CA MET A 108 -15.57 13.45 -14.25
C MET A 108 -14.61 12.90 -13.18
N LYS A 109 -13.79 13.75 -12.57
CA LYS A 109 -12.76 13.33 -11.59
C LYS A 109 -12.79 14.14 -10.29
N VAL A 110 -13.56 15.23 -10.23
CA VAL A 110 -13.64 16.08 -9.02
C VAL A 110 -14.00 15.28 -7.77
N TYR A 111 -14.85 14.26 -7.90
CA TYR A 111 -15.24 13.39 -6.78
C TYR A 111 -14.08 12.54 -6.22
N LYS A 112 -12.93 12.50 -6.90
CA LYS A 112 -11.74 11.74 -6.49
C LYS A 112 -10.78 12.56 -5.64
N ILE A 113 -11.06 13.82 -5.42
CA ILE A 113 -10.26 14.67 -4.55
C ILE A 113 -11.09 15.07 -3.33
N THR A 114 -10.48 14.97 -2.18
CA THR A 114 -11.14 15.22 -0.89
C THR A 114 -10.30 16.15 -0.03
N ASP A 115 -10.90 16.72 1.00
CA ASP A 115 -10.16 17.52 2.00
C ASP A 115 -9.05 16.72 2.69
N GLU A 116 -9.20 15.38 2.76
CA GLU A 116 -8.16 14.48 3.28
C GLU A 116 -6.92 14.47 2.37
N ASP A 117 -7.10 14.50 1.04
CA ASP A 117 -5.98 14.56 0.10
C ASP A 117 -5.16 15.84 0.31
N TRP A 118 -5.83 16.99 0.52
CA TRP A 118 -5.16 18.26 0.79
C TRP A 118 -4.45 18.26 2.14
N ARG A 119 -5.06 17.75 3.21
CA ARG A 119 -4.39 17.59 4.52
C ARG A 119 -3.17 16.68 4.45
N ASN A 120 -3.28 15.57 3.70
CA ASN A 120 -2.15 14.66 3.48
C ASN A 120 -1.02 15.33 2.72
N ARG A 121 -1.34 16.24 1.79
CA ARG A 121 -0.34 17.02 1.08
C ARG A 121 0.45 17.95 2.02
N GLU A 122 -0.19 18.59 2.98
CA GLU A 122 0.49 19.44 3.99
C GLU A 122 1.53 18.64 4.80
N LYS A 123 1.35 17.32 4.89
CA LYS A 123 2.23 16.39 5.59
C LYS A 123 3.18 15.65 4.63
N PHE A 124 3.40 16.15 3.41
CA PHE A 124 4.16 15.44 2.36
C PHE A 124 5.53 14.97 2.86
N SER A 125 6.31 15.85 3.51
CA SER A 125 7.61 15.50 4.08
C SER A 125 7.52 14.39 5.13
N ALA A 126 6.50 14.43 6.00
CA ALA A 126 6.30 13.38 7.00
C ALA A 126 5.96 12.03 6.36
N TYR A 127 5.20 12.04 5.26
CA TYR A 127 4.94 10.83 4.47
C TYR A 127 6.20 10.29 3.82
N ASP A 128 7.07 11.16 3.27
CA ASP A 128 8.34 10.76 2.67
C ASP A 128 9.28 10.10 3.69
N ASP A 129 9.43 10.71 4.87
CA ASP A 129 10.21 10.13 5.98
C ASP A 129 9.68 8.76 6.40
N ARG A 130 8.37 8.61 6.49
CA ARG A 130 7.75 7.33 6.87
C ARG A 130 7.88 6.28 5.79
N MET A 131 7.77 6.67 4.49
CA MET A 131 8.03 5.75 3.37
C MET A 131 9.47 5.23 3.42
N ASN A 132 10.43 6.12 3.64
CA ASN A 132 11.84 5.73 3.76
C ASN A 132 12.07 4.78 4.96
N GLU A 133 11.51 5.09 6.14
CA GLU A 133 11.59 4.19 7.30
C GLU A 133 10.94 2.84 7.00
N MET A 134 9.76 2.84 6.41
CA MET A 134 9.03 1.62 6.04
C MET A 134 9.86 0.75 5.09
N VAL A 135 10.39 1.32 4.02
CA VAL A 135 11.23 0.59 3.06
C VAL A 135 12.46 0.02 3.75
N ASN A 136 13.18 0.82 4.52
CA ASN A 136 14.41 0.39 5.19
C ASN A 136 14.17 -0.73 6.22
N ARG A 137 13.04 -0.72 6.92
CA ARG A 137 12.75 -1.70 7.98
C ARG A 137 12.02 -2.95 7.50
N THR A 138 11.43 -2.90 6.30
CA THR A 138 10.60 -4.01 5.79
C THR A 138 10.99 -4.51 4.40
N SER A 139 12.08 -4.00 3.80
CA SER A 139 12.64 -4.58 2.57
C SER A 139 13.50 -5.76 2.94
N THR A 140 12.89 -6.94 3.02
CA THR A 140 13.57 -8.19 3.39
C THR A 140 14.10 -8.93 2.16
N GLU A 141 15.04 -9.85 2.34
CA GLU A 141 15.58 -10.66 1.24
C GLU A 141 14.49 -11.52 0.55
N TYR A 142 13.49 -11.96 1.31
CA TYR A 142 12.40 -12.80 0.81
C TYR A 142 11.22 -12.00 0.25
N ALA A 143 11.09 -10.72 0.58
CA ALA A 143 10.06 -9.81 0.07
C ALA A 143 10.60 -8.37 -0.01
N PRO A 144 11.45 -8.05 -0.99
CA PRO A 144 11.98 -6.69 -1.15
C PRO A 144 10.91 -5.72 -1.67
N TRP A 145 11.06 -4.44 -1.34
CA TRP A 145 10.29 -3.37 -1.96
C TRP A 145 10.83 -3.04 -3.36
N ILE A 146 9.93 -2.95 -4.31
CA ILE A 146 10.20 -2.50 -5.67
C ILE A 146 9.75 -1.05 -5.79
N LEU A 147 10.73 -0.15 -5.89
CA LEU A 147 10.50 1.29 -5.97
C LEU A 147 10.31 1.70 -7.43
N LEU A 148 9.21 2.34 -7.74
CA LEU A 148 8.87 2.78 -9.08
C LEU A 148 8.54 4.27 -9.12
N SER A 149 9.05 4.97 -10.13
CA SER A 149 8.63 6.34 -10.39
C SER A 149 7.21 6.35 -10.97
N GLY A 150 6.31 7.05 -10.30
CA GLY A 150 4.94 7.29 -10.73
C GLY A 150 4.76 8.58 -11.53
N GLN A 151 5.83 9.30 -11.90
CA GLN A 151 5.77 10.55 -12.65
C GLN A 151 5.07 10.37 -14.00
N ASP A 152 5.40 9.29 -14.72
CA ASP A 152 4.62 8.83 -15.86
C ASP A 152 3.80 7.61 -15.48
N LYS A 153 2.47 7.79 -15.43
CA LYS A 153 1.53 6.71 -15.07
C LYS A 153 1.55 5.53 -16.03
N LYS A 154 1.80 5.78 -17.33
CA LYS A 154 1.81 4.71 -18.33
C LYS A 154 3.09 3.89 -18.19
N ALA A 155 4.23 4.57 -18.07
CA ALA A 155 5.51 3.91 -17.84
C ALA A 155 5.52 3.12 -16.51
N ALA A 156 4.98 3.68 -15.42
CA ALA A 156 4.86 2.97 -14.16
C ALA A 156 4.03 1.67 -14.29
N ARG A 157 2.88 1.74 -14.98
CA ARG A 157 2.04 0.55 -15.21
C ARG A 157 2.74 -0.52 -16.02
N ILE A 158 3.47 -0.13 -17.07
CA ILE A 158 4.24 -1.07 -17.89
C ILE A 158 5.30 -1.75 -17.03
N LYS A 159 6.08 -0.99 -16.25
CA LYS A 159 7.11 -1.55 -15.37
C LYS A 159 6.56 -2.51 -14.32
N VAL A 160 5.40 -2.21 -13.71
CA VAL A 160 4.73 -3.15 -12.80
C VAL A 160 4.38 -4.45 -13.52
N LEU A 161 3.80 -4.38 -14.73
CA LEU A 161 3.41 -5.55 -15.49
C LEU A 161 4.62 -6.36 -15.96
N GLU A 162 5.67 -5.71 -16.46
CA GLU A 162 6.91 -6.37 -16.88
C GLU A 162 7.56 -7.13 -15.72
N HIS A 163 7.68 -6.47 -14.56
CA HIS A 163 8.22 -7.12 -13.37
C HIS A 163 7.34 -8.30 -12.90
N PHE A 164 6.03 -8.12 -12.89
CA PHE A 164 5.09 -9.15 -12.45
C PHE A 164 5.11 -10.40 -13.36
N ILE A 165 5.31 -10.23 -14.67
CA ILE A 165 5.36 -11.35 -15.62
C ILE A 165 6.65 -12.18 -15.49
N GLN A 166 7.70 -11.63 -14.89
CA GLN A 166 8.98 -12.32 -14.67
C GLN A 166 8.96 -13.29 -13.47
N HIS A 167 7.91 -13.21 -12.65
CA HIS A 167 7.66 -14.05 -11.49
C HIS A 167 6.48 -15.00 -11.72
#